data_99eeefd507a50c5421182fbe792104ce
#
_entry.id   99eeefd507a50c5421182fbe792104ce
#
_cell.length_a   1.000
_cell.length_b   1.000
_cell.length_c   1.000
_cell.angle_alpha   90.00
_cell.angle_beta   90.00
_cell.angle_gamma   90.00
#
_symmetry.space_group_name_H-M   'P 1'
#
loop_
_entity.id
_entity.type
_entity.pdbx_description
1 polymer ?
#
loop_
_entity_poly.entity_id
_entity_poly.type
_entity_poly.pdbx_seq_one_letter_code
_entity_poly.pdbx_strand_id
1 'polypeptide(L)'
;MKDKFQMSSMGELTFFLGLQVKQKKDGIFISQDKYVAKILRKFGLTEEKSASTLIDAEKTLLKDSDGEDVDVHTYRSMIGSLMYLTSSRPDIMFAVCACVRFQVTPKVSHLNAVKRIFRYLKGKPCLGLWYPKDSPFDLVAYSDSDYAGVSLDRKNWRMSIPWMQIDFLAV
;
A
#
# COMPACT_ATOMS: atom_id res chain seq x y z
N MET A 1 5.80 23.12 -31.94
CA MET A 1 4.90 22.83 -30.83
C MET A 1 4.95 23.88 -29.70
N LYS A 2 6.13 24.43 -29.37
CA LYS A 2 6.29 25.44 -28.30
C LYS A 2 5.47 26.72 -28.53
N ASP A 3 5.30 27.13 -29.77
CA ASP A 3 4.60 28.37 -30.11
C ASP A 3 3.07 28.31 -30.01
N LYS A 4 2.52 27.10 -29.81
CA LYS A 4 1.07 26.86 -29.71
C LYS A 4 0.61 26.68 -28.26
N PHE A 5 1.53 26.37 -27.35
CA PHE A 5 1.25 26.16 -25.93
C PHE A 5 2.34 26.84 -25.10
N GLN A 6 1.93 27.57 -24.07
CA GLN A 6 2.87 28.10 -23.07
C GLN A 6 3.44 26.91 -22.26
N MET A 7 4.65 26.50 -22.59
CA MET A 7 5.36 25.41 -21.93
C MET A 7 6.64 25.98 -21.30
N SER A 8 6.79 25.78 -19.98
CA SER A 8 8.02 26.07 -19.27
C SER A 8 8.75 24.75 -18.94
N SER A 9 10.09 24.77 -19.03
CA SER A 9 10.89 23.66 -18.53
C SER A 9 10.96 23.75 -17.00
N MET A 10 10.44 22.76 -16.30
CA MET A 10 10.42 22.71 -14.84
C MET A 10 11.63 21.94 -14.25
N GLY A 11 12.60 21.57 -15.09
CA GLY A 11 13.74 20.74 -14.67
C GLY A 11 13.36 19.25 -14.44
N GLU A 12 14.13 18.57 -13.61
CA GLU A 12 13.87 17.18 -13.28
C GLU A 12 12.63 17.02 -12.39
N LEU A 13 11.79 16.03 -12.71
CA LEU A 13 10.61 15.72 -11.93
C LEU A 13 11.03 15.10 -10.59
N THR A 14 10.76 15.79 -9.49
CA THR A 14 11.04 15.31 -8.13
C THR A 14 9.79 14.89 -7.37
N PHE A 15 8.62 15.32 -7.85
CA PHE A 15 7.32 15.05 -7.24
C PHE A 15 6.23 14.94 -8.30
N PHE A 16 5.45 13.86 -8.27
CA PHE A 16 4.35 13.64 -9.20
C PHE A 16 3.19 12.93 -8.51
N LEU A 17 2.01 13.52 -8.57
CA LEU A 17 0.77 12.97 -7.96
C LEU A 17 0.95 12.50 -6.49
N GLY A 18 1.75 13.24 -5.70
CA GLY A 18 2.04 12.88 -4.31
C GLY A 18 3.14 11.84 -4.12
N LEU A 19 3.68 11.30 -5.20
CA LEU A 19 4.82 10.39 -5.20
C LEU A 19 6.13 11.18 -5.25
N GLN A 20 7.12 10.75 -4.47
CA GLN A 20 8.49 11.26 -4.56
C GLN A 20 9.23 10.50 -5.66
N VAL A 21 9.82 11.23 -6.59
CA VAL A 21 10.57 10.67 -7.72
C VAL A 21 12.03 11.06 -7.57
N LYS A 22 12.91 10.08 -7.58
CA LYS A 22 14.37 10.28 -7.62
C LYS A 22 14.89 9.69 -8.92
N GLN A 23 15.35 10.55 -9.82
CA GLN A 23 15.99 10.15 -11.06
C GLN A 23 17.48 9.90 -10.78
N LYS A 24 17.96 8.73 -11.21
CA LYS A 24 19.36 8.34 -11.17
C LYS A 24 19.84 7.99 -12.59
N LYS A 25 21.16 7.89 -12.80
CA LYS A 25 21.72 7.54 -14.12
C LYS A 25 21.25 6.17 -14.62
N ASP A 26 21.00 5.25 -13.70
CA ASP A 26 20.67 3.84 -13.89
C ASP A 26 19.16 3.54 -13.75
N GLY A 27 18.33 4.53 -13.42
CA GLY A 27 16.89 4.31 -13.31
C GLY A 27 16.14 5.36 -12.49
N ILE A 28 14.89 5.06 -12.18
CA ILE A 28 13.98 5.94 -11.44
C ILE A 28 13.51 5.21 -10.17
N PHE A 29 13.65 5.88 -9.03
CA PHE A 29 13.12 5.42 -7.75
C PHE A 29 11.89 6.24 -7.35
N ILE A 30 10.78 5.54 -7.04
CA ILE A 30 9.51 6.14 -6.64
C ILE A 30 9.19 5.72 -5.21
N SER A 31 8.94 6.69 -4.33
CA SER A 31 8.61 6.44 -2.92
C SER A 31 7.56 7.41 -2.38
N GLN A 32 7.07 7.15 -1.17
CA GLN A 32 6.10 7.98 -0.45
C GLN A 32 6.52 8.24 1.01
N ASP A 33 7.79 8.35 1.30
CA ASP A 33 8.33 8.48 2.66
C ASP A 33 7.73 9.65 3.45
N LYS A 34 7.57 10.81 2.79
CA LYS A 34 6.95 12.00 3.39
C LYS A 34 5.49 11.75 3.76
N TYR A 35 4.79 10.99 2.91
CA TYR A 35 3.40 10.63 3.18
C TYR A 35 3.29 9.63 4.34
N VAL A 36 4.16 8.63 4.39
CA VAL A 36 4.23 7.68 5.53
C VAL A 36 4.43 8.46 6.83
N ALA A 37 5.40 9.38 6.90
CA ALA A 37 5.62 10.19 8.08
C ALA A 37 4.40 11.06 8.46
N LYS A 38 3.67 11.59 7.46
CA LYS A 38 2.45 12.38 7.67
C LYS A 38 1.33 11.55 8.29
N ILE A 39 1.06 10.34 7.77
CA ILE A 39 -0.04 9.50 8.27
C ILE A 39 0.28 8.90 9.64
N LEU A 40 1.54 8.54 9.91
CA LEU A 40 1.95 8.10 11.25
C LEU A 40 1.68 9.17 12.30
N ARG A 41 1.98 10.44 12.00
CA ARG A 41 1.63 11.57 12.88
C ARG A 41 0.12 11.78 13.01
N LYS A 42 -0.61 11.72 11.90
CA LYS A 42 -2.07 11.88 11.87
C LYS A 42 -2.78 10.91 12.81
N PHE A 43 -2.32 9.66 12.89
CA PHE A 43 -2.95 8.61 13.68
C PHE A 43 -2.24 8.36 15.03
N GLY A 44 -1.27 9.20 15.41
CA GLY A 44 -0.60 9.10 16.71
C GLY A 44 0.30 7.86 16.88
N LEU A 45 0.82 7.31 15.78
CA LEU A 45 1.59 6.06 15.77
C LEU A 45 3.11 6.28 15.66
N THR A 46 3.58 7.51 15.83
CA THR A 46 5.00 7.87 15.73
C THR A 46 5.86 7.25 16.82
N GLU A 47 5.34 7.13 18.03
CA GLU A 47 6.07 6.61 19.19
C GLU A 47 5.92 5.09 19.38
N GLU A 48 5.01 4.44 18.62
CA GLU A 48 4.79 3.00 18.76
C GLU A 48 6.00 2.18 18.26
N LYS A 49 6.21 1.01 18.87
CA LYS A 49 7.27 0.08 18.47
C LYS A 49 7.01 -0.44 17.04
N SER A 50 8.04 -0.43 16.19
CA SER A 50 7.96 -0.98 14.84
C SER A 50 7.67 -2.48 14.83
N ALA A 51 6.92 -2.94 13.81
CA ALA A 51 6.64 -4.36 13.57
C ALA A 51 7.52 -4.88 12.43
N SER A 52 7.99 -6.12 12.55
CA SER A 52 8.78 -6.78 11.52
C SER A 52 7.92 -7.43 10.43
N THR A 53 6.67 -7.80 10.75
CA THR A 53 5.73 -8.50 9.88
C THR A 53 4.41 -7.76 9.77
N LEU A 54 3.76 -7.87 8.59
CA LEU A 54 2.49 -7.18 8.27
C LEU A 54 1.29 -7.83 8.95
N ILE A 55 1.24 -9.15 8.94
CA ILE A 55 0.14 -9.95 9.49
C ILE A 55 0.72 -10.91 10.51
N ASP A 56 -0.04 -11.22 11.54
CA ASP A 56 0.29 -12.28 12.48
C ASP A 56 -0.01 -13.62 11.83
N ALA A 57 1.01 -14.45 11.64
CA ALA A 57 0.85 -15.76 11.00
C ALA A 57 -0.11 -16.68 11.77
N GLU A 58 -0.24 -16.44 13.08
CA GLU A 58 -1.10 -17.25 13.96
C GLU A 58 -2.55 -16.75 14.03
N LYS A 59 -2.81 -15.50 13.60
CA LYS A 59 -4.15 -14.91 13.67
C LYS A 59 -4.66 -14.58 12.27
N THR A 60 -5.41 -15.51 11.70
CA THR A 60 -6.19 -15.22 10.49
C THR A 60 -7.22 -14.13 10.80
N LEU A 61 -7.28 -13.09 9.97
CA LEU A 61 -8.31 -12.07 10.07
C LEU A 61 -9.67 -12.69 9.72
N LEU A 62 -10.39 -13.09 10.76
CA LEU A 62 -11.73 -13.65 10.65
C LEU A 62 -12.78 -12.60 11.03
N LYS A 63 -14.03 -12.88 10.65
CA LYS A 63 -15.18 -12.12 11.11
C LYS A 63 -15.31 -12.29 12.63
N ASP A 64 -15.09 -11.22 13.37
CA ASP A 64 -15.15 -11.16 14.83
C ASP A 64 -16.55 -10.65 15.21
N SER A 65 -17.50 -11.57 15.45
CA SER A 65 -18.88 -11.20 15.77
C SER A 65 -19.02 -10.61 17.18
N ASP A 66 -18.18 -11.05 18.10
CA ASP A 66 -18.29 -10.75 19.54
C ASP A 66 -17.29 -9.67 19.99
N GLY A 67 -16.44 -9.22 19.08
CA GLY A 67 -15.45 -8.16 19.34
C GLY A 67 -16.09 -6.80 19.58
N GLU A 68 -15.40 -5.95 20.32
CA GLU A 68 -15.78 -4.56 20.58
C GLU A 68 -15.79 -3.74 19.29
N ASP A 69 -16.79 -2.86 19.14
CA ASP A 69 -16.94 -1.99 17.98
C ASP A 69 -15.92 -0.85 17.99
N VAL A 70 -15.50 -0.45 16.81
CA VAL A 70 -14.55 0.65 16.58
C VAL A 70 -15.23 1.74 15.76
N ASP A 71 -14.81 2.99 15.98
CA ASP A 71 -15.26 4.10 15.13
C ASP A 71 -14.96 3.82 13.65
N VAL A 72 -16.04 3.69 12.88
CA VAL A 72 -16.01 3.37 11.46
C VAL A 72 -15.28 4.45 10.65
N HIS A 73 -15.42 5.74 11.03
CA HIS A 73 -14.78 6.84 10.32
C HIS A 73 -13.28 6.80 10.47
N THR A 74 -12.78 6.58 11.68
CA THR A 74 -11.35 6.41 11.94
C THR A 74 -10.79 5.21 11.18
N TYR A 75 -11.46 4.06 11.25
CA TYR A 75 -11.04 2.88 10.53
C TYR A 75 -10.94 3.10 9.03
N ARG A 76 -11.99 3.66 8.41
CA ARG A 76 -12.01 3.99 6.97
C ARG A 76 -10.95 5.00 6.57
N SER A 77 -10.70 6.02 7.41
CA SER A 77 -9.63 7.00 7.18
C SER A 77 -8.24 6.35 7.17
N MET A 78 -8.00 5.38 8.08
CA MET A 78 -6.75 4.62 8.12
C MET A 78 -6.61 3.75 6.86
N ILE A 79 -7.65 3.00 6.50
CA ILE A 79 -7.67 2.17 5.28
C ILE A 79 -7.43 3.01 4.03
N GLY A 80 -8.14 4.13 3.85
CA GLY A 80 -7.95 5.01 2.70
C GLY A 80 -6.52 5.54 2.58
N SER A 81 -5.89 5.85 3.72
CA SER A 81 -4.48 6.26 3.73
C SER A 81 -3.52 5.13 3.32
N LEU A 82 -3.80 3.89 3.73
CA LEU A 82 -3.01 2.72 3.34
C LEU A 82 -3.24 2.35 1.87
N MET A 83 -4.47 2.43 1.36
CA MET A 83 -4.79 2.20 -0.05
C MET A 83 -4.01 3.15 -0.97
N TYR A 84 -3.88 4.42 -0.60
CA TYR A 84 -3.06 5.35 -1.36
C TYR A 84 -1.56 4.97 -1.37
N LEU A 85 -1.06 4.39 -0.27
CA LEU A 85 0.33 3.93 -0.19
C LEU A 85 0.62 2.70 -1.07
N THR A 86 -0.36 1.87 -1.37
CA THR A 86 -0.14 0.66 -2.19
C THR A 86 0.39 0.97 -3.59
N SER A 87 0.22 2.20 -4.08
CA SER A 87 0.75 2.65 -5.37
C SER A 87 2.29 2.62 -5.46
N SER A 88 3.00 2.77 -4.34
CA SER A 88 4.47 2.67 -4.27
C SER A 88 4.97 1.58 -3.32
N ARG A 89 4.05 0.91 -2.62
CA ARG A 89 4.31 -0.11 -1.60
C ARG A 89 3.46 -1.37 -1.84
N PRO A 90 3.73 -2.12 -2.91
CA PRO A 90 2.99 -3.37 -3.18
C PRO A 90 3.19 -4.43 -2.10
N ASP A 91 4.26 -4.36 -1.31
CA ASP A 91 4.49 -5.23 -0.15
C ASP A 91 3.32 -5.24 0.86
N ILE A 92 2.66 -4.10 1.06
CA ILE A 92 1.53 -4.02 2.00
C ILE A 92 0.17 -4.36 1.36
N MET A 93 0.09 -4.47 0.04
CA MET A 93 -1.19 -4.56 -0.69
C MET A 93 -2.09 -5.68 -0.17
N PHE A 94 -1.55 -6.89 -0.03
CA PHE A 94 -2.32 -8.05 0.45
C PHE A 94 -2.92 -7.80 1.84
N ALA A 95 -2.12 -7.28 2.78
CA ALA A 95 -2.55 -7.02 4.14
C ALA A 95 -3.63 -5.92 4.19
N VAL A 96 -3.48 -4.87 3.38
CA VAL A 96 -4.47 -3.79 3.27
C VAL A 96 -5.78 -4.32 2.70
N CYS A 97 -5.74 -5.09 1.60
CA CYS A 97 -6.94 -5.70 0.99
C CYS A 97 -7.67 -6.63 1.98
N ALA A 98 -6.95 -7.39 2.80
CA ALA A 98 -7.56 -8.21 3.85
C ALA A 98 -8.32 -7.35 4.88
N CYS A 99 -7.76 -6.20 5.29
CA CYS A 99 -8.40 -5.28 6.23
C CYS A 99 -9.59 -4.50 5.62
N VAL A 100 -9.54 -4.17 4.33
CA VAL A 100 -10.63 -3.48 3.59
C VAL A 100 -11.97 -4.21 3.73
N ARG A 101 -11.97 -5.53 3.80
CA ARG A 101 -13.17 -6.36 3.92
C ARG A 101 -14.04 -6.02 5.14
N PHE A 102 -13.45 -5.44 6.19
CA PHE A 102 -14.11 -5.16 7.47
C PHE A 102 -14.53 -3.69 7.65
N GLN A 103 -14.56 -2.88 6.59
CA GLN A 103 -14.87 -1.44 6.65
C GLN A 103 -16.32 -1.12 7.07
N VAL A 104 -17.24 -2.08 6.96
CA VAL A 104 -18.66 -1.88 7.30
C VAL A 104 -18.87 -1.98 8.81
N THR A 105 -18.30 -3.00 9.42
CA THR A 105 -18.41 -3.29 10.86
C THR A 105 -17.02 -3.63 11.42
N PRO A 106 -16.14 -2.63 11.57
CA PRO A 106 -14.79 -2.88 12.08
C PRO A 106 -14.83 -3.18 13.58
N LYS A 107 -14.02 -4.14 14.00
CA LYS A 107 -13.82 -4.52 15.39
C LYS A 107 -12.40 -4.17 15.85
N VAL A 108 -12.16 -4.18 17.17
CA VAL A 108 -10.84 -3.90 17.75
C VAL A 108 -9.76 -4.82 17.19
N SER A 109 -10.07 -6.10 16.94
CA SER A 109 -9.16 -7.04 16.28
C SER A 109 -8.71 -6.58 14.90
N HIS A 110 -9.65 -6.07 14.08
CA HIS A 110 -9.38 -5.52 12.75
C HIS A 110 -8.55 -4.22 12.84
N LEU A 111 -8.86 -3.33 13.81
CA LEU A 111 -8.10 -2.11 14.03
C LEU A 111 -6.64 -2.41 14.43
N ASN A 112 -6.42 -3.43 15.26
CA ASN A 112 -5.08 -3.85 15.65
C ASN A 112 -4.27 -4.37 14.46
N ALA A 113 -4.91 -5.07 13.52
CA ALA A 113 -4.27 -5.48 12.28
C ALA A 113 -3.86 -4.27 11.41
N VAL A 114 -4.75 -3.28 11.27
CA VAL A 114 -4.43 -2.03 10.56
C VAL A 114 -3.29 -1.29 11.24
N LYS A 115 -3.31 -1.12 12.56
CA LYS A 115 -2.22 -0.49 13.31
C LYS A 115 -0.88 -1.24 13.15
N ARG A 116 -0.92 -2.58 13.00
CA ARG A 116 0.28 -3.37 12.73
C ARG A 116 0.91 -3.04 11.39
N ILE A 117 0.09 -2.79 10.34
CA ILE A 117 0.59 -2.33 9.03
C ILE A 117 1.30 -0.98 9.17
N PHE A 118 0.73 -0.03 9.92
CA PHE A 118 1.39 1.25 10.19
C PHE A 118 2.73 1.08 10.93
N ARG A 119 2.80 0.20 11.93
CA ARG A 119 4.04 -0.11 12.65
C ARG A 119 5.10 -0.74 11.75
N TYR A 120 4.68 -1.59 10.81
CA TYR A 120 5.58 -2.12 9.79
C TYR A 120 6.11 -1.02 8.87
N LEU A 121 5.26 -0.12 8.40
CA LEU A 121 5.67 1.04 7.59
C LEU A 121 6.68 1.93 8.32
N LYS A 122 6.49 2.15 9.62
CA LYS A 122 7.46 2.88 10.45
C LYS A 122 8.83 2.20 10.46
N GLY A 123 8.88 0.88 10.52
CA GLY A 123 10.12 0.10 10.52
C GLY A 123 10.84 0.05 9.17
N LYS A 124 10.15 0.38 8.08
CA LYS A 124 10.67 0.31 6.71
C LYS A 124 10.28 1.55 5.88
N PRO A 125 10.75 2.75 6.26
CA PRO A 125 10.34 3.99 5.62
C PRO A 125 10.87 4.15 4.18
N CYS A 126 12.06 3.61 3.88
CA CYS A 126 12.77 3.86 2.62
C CYS A 126 12.45 2.85 1.51
N LEU A 127 11.40 2.05 1.65
CA LEU A 127 10.98 1.14 0.58
C LEU A 127 10.18 1.88 -0.49
N GLY A 128 10.38 1.50 -1.75
CA GLY A 128 9.68 2.07 -2.90
C GLY A 128 9.87 1.20 -4.13
N LEU A 129 9.48 1.74 -5.28
CA LEU A 129 9.58 1.07 -6.57
C LEU A 129 10.83 1.55 -7.28
N TRP A 130 11.60 0.61 -7.82
CA TRP A 130 12.75 0.88 -8.67
C TRP A 130 12.47 0.48 -10.11
N TYR A 131 12.66 1.41 -11.03
CA TYR A 131 12.53 1.19 -12.47
C TYR A 131 13.91 1.35 -13.10
N PRO A 132 14.65 0.27 -13.41
CA PRO A 132 15.94 0.32 -14.08
C PRO A 132 15.78 0.82 -15.52
N LYS A 133 16.73 1.64 -15.99
CA LYS A 133 16.69 2.29 -17.29
C LYS A 133 16.74 1.31 -18.46
N ASP A 134 17.54 0.26 -18.34
CA ASP A 134 17.80 -0.68 -19.44
C ASP A 134 17.09 -2.02 -19.25
N SER A 135 16.12 -2.09 -18.35
CA SER A 135 15.30 -3.29 -18.19
C SER A 135 14.31 -3.42 -19.34
N PRO A 136 14.15 -4.59 -19.96
CA PRO A 136 13.10 -4.81 -20.92
C PRO A 136 11.75 -4.56 -20.24
N PHE A 137 10.93 -3.74 -20.89
CA PHE A 137 9.55 -3.51 -20.43
C PHE A 137 8.71 -4.73 -20.81
N ASP A 138 8.61 -5.68 -19.90
CA ASP A 138 7.80 -6.88 -20.08
C ASP A 138 6.52 -6.76 -19.24
N LEU A 139 5.37 -6.59 -19.89
CA LEU A 139 4.08 -6.54 -19.25
C LEU A 139 3.51 -7.94 -19.11
N VAL A 140 3.67 -8.55 -17.95
CA VAL A 140 3.12 -9.87 -17.66
C VAL A 140 1.80 -9.72 -16.91
N ALA A 141 0.73 -10.25 -17.50
CA ALA A 141 -0.59 -10.30 -16.88
C ALA A 141 -0.90 -11.74 -16.46
N TYR A 142 -1.31 -11.90 -15.20
CA TYR A 142 -1.77 -13.19 -14.67
C TYR A 142 -3.27 -13.14 -14.44
N SER A 143 -4.00 -14.15 -14.89
CA SER A 143 -5.38 -14.36 -14.48
C SER A 143 -5.42 -15.53 -13.51
N ASP A 144 -6.16 -15.36 -12.41
CA ASP A 144 -6.42 -16.45 -11.49
C ASP A 144 -7.44 -17.39 -12.11
N SER A 145 -7.11 -18.67 -12.22
CA SER A 145 -7.98 -19.72 -12.76
C SER A 145 -8.78 -20.44 -11.67
N ASP A 146 -8.63 -20.05 -10.42
CA ASP A 146 -9.37 -20.69 -9.34
C ASP A 146 -10.83 -20.24 -9.29
N TYR A 147 -11.73 -21.18 -9.46
CA TYR A 147 -13.18 -20.96 -9.43
C TYR A 147 -13.67 -21.02 -7.98
N ALA A 148 -13.52 -19.89 -7.24
CA ALA A 148 -14.07 -19.73 -5.89
C ALA A 148 -13.60 -20.78 -4.85
N GLY A 149 -12.30 -21.07 -4.78
CA GLY A 149 -11.71 -22.07 -3.87
C GLY A 149 -11.74 -21.76 -2.38
N VAL A 150 -12.36 -20.65 -1.94
CA VAL A 150 -12.51 -20.33 -0.50
C VAL A 150 -13.89 -20.70 -0.02
N SER A 151 -13.98 -21.78 0.76
CA SER A 151 -15.22 -22.37 1.27
C SER A 151 -15.98 -21.52 2.29
N LEU A 152 -15.38 -20.44 2.85
CA LEU A 152 -15.95 -19.67 3.96
C LEU A 152 -16.72 -18.41 3.57
N ASP A 153 -16.57 -17.91 2.35
CA ASP A 153 -17.34 -16.75 1.90
C ASP A 153 -17.43 -16.71 0.36
N ARG A 154 -18.58 -17.10 -0.18
CA ARG A 154 -18.83 -17.15 -1.63
C ARG A 154 -18.96 -15.78 -2.30
N LYS A 155 -18.70 -14.68 -1.60
CA LYS A 155 -18.69 -13.32 -2.13
C LYS A 155 -17.27 -12.91 -2.49
N ASN A 156 -16.69 -13.55 -3.48
CA ASN A 156 -15.39 -13.18 -4.02
C ASN A 156 -15.51 -11.93 -4.90
N TRP A 157 -15.09 -10.80 -4.37
CA TRP A 157 -14.68 -9.69 -5.19
C TRP A 157 -13.28 -10.01 -5.72
N ARG A 158 -13.23 -10.61 -6.91
CA ARG A 158 -11.97 -10.76 -7.64
C ARG A 158 -11.52 -9.40 -8.15
N MET A 159 -10.53 -8.84 -7.51
CA MET A 159 -9.69 -7.85 -8.16
C MET A 159 -8.59 -8.61 -8.89
N SER A 160 -8.73 -8.81 -10.19
CA SER A 160 -7.62 -9.15 -11.06
C SER A 160 -6.69 -7.94 -11.11
N ILE A 161 -5.67 -7.93 -10.28
CA ILE A 161 -4.61 -6.93 -10.34
C ILE A 161 -3.58 -7.45 -11.33
N PRO A 162 -3.26 -6.72 -12.42
CA PRO A 162 -2.11 -7.05 -13.23
C PRO A 162 -0.87 -6.88 -12.36
N TRP A 163 -0.21 -7.96 -12.04
CA TRP A 163 1.08 -7.96 -11.35
C TRP A 163 2.13 -7.51 -12.36
N MET A 164 2.52 -6.26 -12.29
CA MET A 164 3.75 -5.81 -12.89
C MET A 164 4.88 -6.36 -12.04
N GLN A 165 5.76 -7.17 -12.62
CA GLN A 165 6.96 -7.64 -11.92
C GLN A 165 7.83 -6.42 -11.65
N ILE A 166 7.82 -5.99 -10.41
CA ILE A 166 8.57 -4.83 -9.94
C ILE A 166 9.62 -5.35 -8.99
N ASP A 167 10.88 -5.19 -9.37
CA ASP A 167 11.98 -5.54 -8.50
C ASP A 167 12.01 -4.60 -7.29
N PHE A 168 11.83 -5.17 -6.11
CA PHE A 168 11.95 -4.47 -4.85
C PHE A 168 13.42 -4.27 -4.50
N LEU A 169 13.92 -3.05 -4.65
CA LEU A 169 15.21 -2.66 -4.09
C LEU A 169 14.97 -1.73 -2.89
N ALA A 170 15.40 -2.20 -1.72
CA ALA A 170 15.65 -1.33 -0.58
C ALA A 170 16.96 -0.58 -0.84
N VAL A 171 16.92 0.75 -0.81
CA VAL A 171 18.11 1.61 -0.88
C VAL A 171 18.48 2.06 0.53
#